data_aa366c92466ca9022e50438b73da4b71
#
_entry.id   aa366c92466ca9022e50438b73da4b71
#
_cell.length_a   1.000
_cell.length_b   1.000
_cell.length_c   1.000
_cell.angle_alpha   90.00
_cell.angle_beta   90.00
_cell.angle_gamma   90.00
#
_symmetry.space_group_name_H-M   'P 1'
#
loop_
_entity.id
_entity.type
_entity.pdbx_description
1 polymer ?
#
loop_
_entity_poly.entity_id
_entity_poly.type
_entity_poly.pdbx_seq_one_letter_code
_entity_poly.pdbx_strand_id
1 'polypeptide(L)'
;MAVSASIQALLAGKQVAGSKLDSKLLDELLAEGLLLVVSRGSRKSYRARNIEALKRFLIDKDEVYRILEANASDSRASMATETGNSKLVMVRSCPGFPVNSYEPIECFLDRKPLVVSPQEGCFLFVSNWEKFIIPEDVVVIGIENMENFRMIRRQRRFFEEYLHTHGLSDKVLFVSRYPQSTDLRRWLCTVSNHYLHFGDFDLAGISIFLFEFRQYLGKERSSYLIPADIESRLRSGSRQRYDEQCNRFKDIKSDILELQQLIDLIHYERKAYDQEGYICCNP
;
A
#
# COMPACT_ATOMS: atom_id res chain seq x y z
N MET A 1 -3.05 -10.21 -17.12
CA MET A 1 -4.35 -10.77 -16.63
C MET A 1 -4.02 -12.00 -15.79
N ALA A 2 -4.75 -12.25 -14.71
CA ALA A 2 -4.52 -13.44 -13.89
C ALA A 2 -5.40 -14.61 -14.39
N VAL A 3 -4.94 -15.85 -14.27
CA VAL A 3 -5.75 -17.04 -14.52
C VAL A 3 -6.99 -17.02 -13.61
N SER A 4 -8.17 -17.21 -14.20
CA SER A 4 -9.42 -17.12 -13.45
C SER A 4 -9.49 -18.14 -12.31
N ALA A 5 -10.16 -17.80 -11.22
CA ALA A 5 -10.35 -18.69 -10.07
C ALA A 5 -11.03 -20.02 -10.47
N SER A 6 -11.90 -19.99 -11.50
CA SER A 6 -12.56 -21.16 -12.05
C SER A 6 -11.60 -22.13 -12.74
N ILE A 7 -10.67 -21.62 -13.52
CA ILE A 7 -9.63 -22.43 -14.17
C ILE A 7 -8.66 -22.99 -13.11
N GLN A 8 -8.26 -22.21 -12.12
CA GLN A 8 -7.43 -22.69 -11.01
C GLN A 8 -8.13 -23.83 -10.24
N ALA A 9 -9.44 -23.72 -10.03
CA ALA A 9 -10.22 -24.77 -9.38
C ALA A 9 -10.27 -26.06 -10.21
N LEU A 10 -10.42 -25.96 -11.54
CA LEU A 10 -10.35 -27.12 -12.44
C LEU A 10 -8.99 -27.81 -12.41
N LEU A 11 -7.90 -27.01 -12.43
CA LEU A 11 -6.52 -27.52 -12.34
C LEU A 11 -6.20 -28.12 -10.96
N ALA A 12 -6.91 -27.69 -9.91
CA ALA A 12 -6.87 -28.32 -8.58
C ALA A 12 -7.79 -29.56 -8.46
N GLY A 13 -8.37 -30.05 -9.56
CA GLY A 13 -9.26 -31.20 -9.57
C GLY A 13 -10.64 -30.97 -8.99
N LYS A 14 -11.04 -29.72 -8.71
CA LYS A 14 -12.34 -29.35 -8.14
C LYS A 14 -13.43 -29.27 -9.21
N GLN A 15 -14.67 -29.43 -8.79
CA GLN A 15 -15.83 -29.21 -9.66
C GLN A 15 -16.16 -27.71 -9.76
N VAL A 16 -16.46 -27.26 -10.98
CA VAL A 16 -16.81 -25.86 -11.28
C VAL A 16 -18.15 -25.81 -12.02
N ALA A 17 -19.05 -24.95 -11.61
CA ALA A 17 -20.31 -24.74 -12.32
C ALA A 17 -20.09 -24.09 -13.68
N GLY A 18 -20.84 -24.50 -14.72
CA GLY A 18 -20.69 -23.98 -16.07
C GLY A 18 -20.88 -22.45 -16.17
N SER A 19 -21.75 -21.88 -15.36
CA SER A 19 -21.96 -20.42 -15.28
C SER A 19 -20.74 -19.60 -14.80
N LYS A 20 -19.71 -20.27 -14.25
CA LYS A 20 -18.47 -19.64 -13.78
C LYS A 20 -17.33 -19.77 -14.80
N LEU A 21 -17.56 -20.43 -15.92
CA LEU A 21 -16.58 -20.58 -17.01
C LEU A 21 -17.02 -19.71 -18.20
N ASP A 22 -16.04 -19.19 -18.90
CA ASP A 22 -16.30 -18.55 -20.19
C ASP A 22 -16.93 -19.59 -21.14
N SER A 23 -18.03 -19.23 -21.82
CA SER A 23 -18.80 -20.16 -22.64
C SER A 23 -17.99 -20.71 -23.82
N LYS A 24 -17.21 -19.86 -24.48
CA LYS A 24 -16.38 -20.25 -25.64
C LYS A 24 -15.27 -21.20 -25.19
N LEU A 25 -14.60 -20.88 -24.10
CA LEU A 25 -13.56 -21.78 -23.56
C LEU A 25 -14.16 -23.11 -23.08
N LEU A 26 -15.34 -23.09 -22.45
CA LEU A 26 -16.03 -24.31 -22.01
C LEU A 26 -16.34 -25.23 -23.17
N ASP A 27 -16.88 -24.71 -24.28
CA ASP A 27 -17.21 -25.46 -25.46
C ASP A 27 -15.96 -26.09 -26.09
N GLU A 28 -14.86 -25.37 -26.17
CA GLU A 28 -13.57 -25.87 -26.66
C GLU A 28 -13.03 -26.99 -25.75
N LEU A 29 -13.03 -26.81 -24.45
CA LEU A 29 -12.55 -27.82 -23.48
C LEU A 29 -13.40 -29.11 -23.52
N LEU A 30 -14.70 -28.97 -23.81
CA LEU A 30 -15.59 -30.13 -24.02
C LEU A 30 -15.32 -30.82 -25.36
N ALA A 31 -15.13 -30.06 -26.44
CA ALA A 31 -14.80 -30.61 -27.77
C ALA A 31 -13.50 -31.40 -27.73
N GLU A 32 -12.48 -30.91 -27.01
CA GLU A 32 -11.20 -31.58 -26.80
C GLU A 32 -11.27 -32.73 -25.77
N GLY A 33 -12.44 -32.97 -25.19
CA GLY A 33 -12.64 -34.05 -24.22
C GLY A 33 -11.87 -33.89 -22.91
N LEU A 34 -11.45 -32.64 -22.56
CA LEU A 34 -10.63 -32.35 -21.40
C LEU A 34 -11.46 -32.25 -20.11
N LEU A 35 -12.79 -32.12 -20.22
CA LEU A 35 -13.68 -32.02 -19.10
C LEU A 35 -14.64 -33.19 -18.98
N LEU A 36 -14.94 -33.57 -17.74
CA LEU A 36 -16.03 -34.49 -17.39
C LEU A 36 -17.25 -33.68 -16.96
N VAL A 37 -18.40 -34.00 -17.50
CA VAL A 37 -19.68 -33.39 -17.11
C VAL A 37 -20.23 -34.13 -15.90
N VAL A 38 -20.53 -33.39 -14.82
CA VAL A 38 -21.20 -33.93 -13.63
C VAL A 38 -22.57 -33.23 -13.50
N SER A 39 -23.62 -34.00 -13.76
CA SER A 39 -25.01 -33.50 -13.69
C SER A 39 -25.65 -33.83 -12.36
N ARG A 40 -26.29 -32.84 -11.71
CA ARG A 40 -27.17 -33.03 -10.57
C ARG A 40 -28.51 -32.33 -10.88
N GLY A 41 -29.49 -33.10 -11.34
CA GLY A 41 -30.74 -32.53 -11.85
C GLY A 41 -30.51 -31.63 -13.06
N SER A 42 -31.04 -30.43 -13.06
CA SER A 42 -30.85 -29.46 -14.15
C SER A 42 -29.52 -28.74 -14.13
N ARG A 43 -28.71 -28.88 -13.06
CA ARG A 43 -27.42 -28.18 -12.92
C ARG A 43 -26.27 -29.03 -13.45
N LYS A 44 -25.48 -28.42 -14.36
CA LYS A 44 -24.23 -29.01 -14.88
C LYS A 44 -23.03 -28.37 -14.20
N SER A 45 -22.08 -29.20 -13.75
CA SER A 45 -20.77 -28.82 -13.29
C SER A 45 -19.71 -29.65 -14.07
N TYR A 46 -18.50 -29.15 -14.06
CA TYR A 46 -17.41 -29.70 -14.86
C TYR A 46 -16.20 -29.95 -13.97
N ARG A 47 -15.45 -31.02 -14.30
CA ARG A 47 -14.21 -31.37 -13.65
C ARG A 47 -13.19 -31.75 -14.71
N ALA A 48 -11.91 -31.46 -14.49
CA ALA A 48 -10.85 -31.89 -15.38
C ALA A 48 -10.82 -33.44 -15.48
N ARG A 49 -10.77 -33.99 -16.70
CA ARG A 49 -10.58 -35.44 -16.97
C ARG A 49 -9.14 -35.80 -16.66
N ASN A 50 -8.19 -35.01 -17.15
CA ASN A 50 -6.77 -35.10 -16.89
C ASN A 50 -6.22 -33.69 -16.70
N ILE A 51 -5.64 -33.43 -15.53
CA ILE A 51 -5.15 -32.10 -15.13
C ILE A 51 -3.98 -31.68 -16.01
N GLU A 52 -3.04 -32.61 -16.31
CA GLU A 52 -1.87 -32.31 -17.13
C GLU A 52 -2.24 -32.01 -18.58
N ALA A 53 -3.18 -32.76 -19.13
CA ALA A 53 -3.67 -32.52 -20.49
C ALA A 53 -4.41 -31.17 -20.57
N LEU A 54 -5.24 -30.83 -19.56
CA LEU A 54 -5.91 -29.53 -19.46
C LEU A 54 -4.89 -28.40 -19.37
N LYS A 55 -3.87 -28.55 -18.52
CA LYS A 55 -2.81 -27.59 -18.36
C LYS A 55 -2.07 -27.31 -19.66
N ARG A 56 -1.64 -28.35 -20.35
CA ARG A 56 -0.96 -28.23 -21.67
C ARG A 56 -1.83 -27.53 -22.70
N PHE A 57 -3.09 -27.94 -22.83
CA PHE A 57 -4.02 -27.29 -23.75
C PHE A 57 -4.17 -25.82 -23.52
N LEU A 58 -4.31 -25.40 -22.22
CA LEU A 58 -4.45 -24.00 -21.84
C LEU A 58 -3.18 -23.21 -22.20
N ILE A 59 -1.99 -23.75 -21.93
CA ILE A 59 -0.70 -23.13 -22.23
C ILE A 59 -0.50 -22.95 -23.73
N ASP A 60 -0.88 -23.95 -24.55
CA ASP A 60 -0.77 -23.87 -25.99
C ASP A 60 -1.78 -22.90 -26.61
N LYS A 61 -2.94 -22.75 -25.97
CA LYS A 61 -4.02 -21.89 -26.45
C LYS A 61 -3.76 -20.39 -26.24
N ASP A 62 -3.28 -20.01 -25.08
CA ASP A 62 -3.12 -18.59 -24.71
C ASP A 62 -1.90 -18.42 -23.83
N GLU A 63 -1.06 -17.46 -24.21
CA GLU A 63 0.15 -17.07 -23.51
C GLU A 63 -0.08 -16.75 -22.02
N VAL A 64 -1.27 -16.27 -21.66
CA VAL A 64 -1.67 -15.99 -20.26
C VAL A 64 -1.55 -17.22 -19.37
N TYR A 65 -1.73 -18.42 -19.93
CA TYR A 65 -1.65 -19.66 -19.15
C TYR A 65 -0.23 -20.19 -18.97
N ARG A 66 0.81 -19.62 -19.62
CA ARG A 66 2.22 -19.96 -19.37
C ARG A 66 2.64 -19.70 -17.92
N ILE A 67 1.92 -18.82 -17.22
CA ILE A 67 2.09 -18.61 -15.77
C ILE A 67 1.90 -19.91 -14.94
N LEU A 68 1.20 -20.91 -15.47
CA LEU A 68 1.00 -22.20 -14.82
C LEU A 68 2.28 -23.06 -14.78
N GLU A 69 3.32 -22.70 -15.54
CA GLU A 69 4.65 -23.33 -15.52
C GLU A 69 5.62 -22.61 -14.60
N ALA A 70 5.33 -21.33 -14.30
CA ALA A 70 6.20 -20.47 -13.48
C ALA A 70 5.94 -20.65 -11.98
N ASN A 71 7.00 -20.54 -11.18
CA ASN A 71 6.87 -20.55 -9.73
C ASN A 71 6.36 -19.18 -9.21
N ALA A 72 5.46 -19.21 -8.23
CA ALA A 72 4.81 -18.00 -7.68
C ALA A 72 5.77 -16.98 -7.02
N SER A 73 7.05 -17.33 -6.85
CA SER A 73 8.10 -16.49 -6.26
C SER A 73 9.00 -15.78 -7.28
N ASP A 74 8.75 -15.94 -8.58
CA ASP A 74 9.69 -15.52 -9.61
C ASP A 74 9.64 -14.01 -9.85
N SER A 75 10.83 -13.41 -10.03
CA SER A 75 10.95 -11.99 -10.41
C SER A 75 10.45 -11.77 -11.84
N ARG A 76 10.18 -10.51 -12.21
CA ARG A 76 9.84 -10.18 -13.62
C ARG A 76 10.92 -10.61 -14.61
N ALA A 77 12.18 -10.65 -14.15
CA ALA A 77 13.31 -11.09 -14.99
C ALA A 77 13.28 -12.60 -15.23
N SER A 78 13.05 -13.42 -14.19
CA SER A 78 12.88 -14.88 -14.36
C SER A 78 11.67 -15.21 -15.22
N MET A 79 10.54 -14.51 -15.02
CA MET A 79 9.36 -14.66 -15.86
C MET A 79 9.63 -14.34 -17.33
N ALA A 80 10.37 -13.26 -17.61
CA ALA A 80 10.76 -12.93 -18.98
C ALA A 80 11.65 -14.01 -19.61
N THR A 81 12.53 -14.61 -18.81
CA THR A 81 13.43 -15.67 -19.27
C THR A 81 12.68 -16.98 -19.54
N GLU A 82 11.73 -17.36 -18.68
CA GLU A 82 11.03 -18.63 -18.76
C GLU A 82 9.86 -18.61 -19.75
N THR A 83 9.15 -17.49 -19.85
CA THR A 83 7.90 -17.39 -20.62
C THR A 83 7.98 -16.44 -21.80
N GLY A 84 9.06 -15.66 -21.94
CA GLY A 84 9.18 -14.61 -22.94
C GLY A 84 8.33 -13.35 -22.62
N ASN A 85 7.56 -13.35 -21.54
CA ASN A 85 6.64 -12.26 -21.21
C ASN A 85 6.62 -11.93 -19.71
N SER A 86 7.34 -10.87 -19.32
CA SER A 86 7.43 -10.41 -17.93
C SER A 86 6.13 -9.83 -17.36
N LYS A 87 5.07 -9.67 -18.16
CA LYS A 87 3.78 -9.07 -17.75
C LYS A 87 2.72 -10.12 -17.38
N LEU A 88 3.01 -11.41 -17.52
CA LEU A 88 2.08 -12.48 -17.16
C LEU A 88 1.77 -12.52 -15.66
N VAL A 89 2.71 -12.09 -14.82
CA VAL A 89 2.50 -11.93 -13.39
C VAL A 89 2.56 -10.45 -13.00
N MET A 90 1.64 -10.02 -12.16
CA MET A 90 1.68 -8.69 -11.54
C MET A 90 2.72 -8.67 -10.40
N VAL A 91 4.00 -8.78 -10.75
CA VAL A 91 5.09 -8.57 -9.79
C VAL A 91 5.48 -7.10 -9.81
N ARG A 92 5.59 -6.49 -8.63
CA ARG A 92 6.08 -5.12 -8.53
C ARG A 92 7.52 -5.03 -9.05
N SER A 93 7.74 -4.12 -9.98
CA SER A 93 9.06 -3.91 -10.58
C SER A 93 10.03 -3.21 -9.63
N CYS A 94 9.53 -2.47 -8.65
CA CYS A 94 10.33 -1.74 -7.68
C CYS A 94 9.65 -1.80 -6.29
N PRO A 95 9.94 -2.84 -5.46
CA PRO A 95 9.55 -2.83 -4.06
C PRO A 95 10.33 -1.75 -3.30
N GLY A 96 9.78 -1.27 -2.17
CA GLY A 96 10.44 -0.28 -1.34
C GLY A 96 9.68 1.02 -1.21
N PHE A 97 10.33 2.03 -0.67
CA PHE A 97 9.76 3.35 -0.41
C PHE A 97 10.82 4.45 -0.47
N PRO A 98 10.43 5.70 -0.77
CA PRO A 98 11.34 6.83 -0.75
C PRO A 98 11.58 7.33 0.67
N VAL A 99 12.81 7.80 0.90
CA VAL A 99 13.26 8.42 2.15
C VAL A 99 13.93 9.77 1.88
N ASN A 100 13.80 10.67 2.85
CA ASN A 100 14.41 12.01 2.81
C ASN A 100 14.73 12.47 4.24
N SER A 101 15.56 13.50 4.39
CA SER A 101 15.89 14.08 5.70
C SER A 101 16.31 15.55 5.56
N TYR A 102 16.31 16.29 6.66
CA TYR A 102 16.86 17.64 6.68
C TYR A 102 18.38 17.62 6.83
N GLU A 103 18.85 16.85 7.81
CA GLU A 103 20.27 16.69 8.12
C GLU A 103 20.73 15.26 7.76
N PRO A 104 22.03 15.04 7.56
CA PRO A 104 22.56 13.71 7.29
C PRO A 104 22.24 12.72 8.41
N ILE A 105 21.72 11.56 8.03
CA ILE A 105 21.45 10.44 8.95
C ILE A 105 22.33 9.26 8.55
N GLU A 106 23.19 8.82 9.46
CA GLU A 106 24.02 7.63 9.28
C GLU A 106 23.16 6.37 9.50
N CYS A 107 22.98 5.61 8.44
CA CYS A 107 22.16 4.40 8.37
C CYS A 107 23.01 3.21 7.92
N PHE A 108 22.42 2.04 7.89
CA PHE A 108 22.99 0.85 7.27
C PHE A 108 22.01 0.25 6.25
N LEU A 109 22.54 -0.19 5.13
CA LEU A 109 21.82 -1.01 4.14
C LEU A 109 22.65 -2.26 3.84
N ASP A 110 22.09 -3.42 4.13
CA ASP A 110 22.78 -4.71 4.00
C ASP A 110 24.16 -4.72 4.71
N ARG A 111 24.20 -4.22 5.95
CA ARG A 111 25.41 -4.08 6.80
C ARG A 111 26.45 -3.10 6.27
N LYS A 112 26.18 -2.35 5.19
CA LYS A 112 27.06 -1.33 4.65
C LYS A 112 26.61 0.04 5.11
N PRO A 113 27.53 0.95 5.47
CA PRO A 113 27.16 2.32 5.82
C PRO A 113 26.46 3.00 4.64
N LEU A 114 25.38 3.69 4.96
CA LEU A 114 24.60 4.53 4.05
C LEU A 114 24.28 5.84 4.76
N VAL A 115 24.59 6.97 4.15
CA VAL A 115 24.16 8.27 4.68
C VAL A 115 22.93 8.75 3.89
N VAL A 116 21.82 8.94 4.59
CA VAL A 116 20.65 9.60 4.02
C VAL A 116 20.86 11.11 4.17
N SER A 117 21.24 11.76 3.09
CA SER A 117 21.50 13.21 3.02
C SER A 117 21.14 13.74 1.63
N PRO A 118 19.84 13.72 1.26
CA PRO A 118 19.44 14.19 -0.05
C PRO A 118 19.60 15.72 -0.16
N GLN A 119 20.02 16.17 -1.34
CA GLN A 119 20.01 17.57 -1.70
C GLN A 119 18.59 18.05 -2.01
N GLU A 120 18.40 19.37 -2.06
CA GLU A 120 17.11 19.95 -2.46
C GLU A 120 16.68 19.42 -3.85
N GLY A 121 15.42 19.01 -3.94
CA GLY A 121 14.85 18.39 -5.16
C GLY A 121 15.20 16.91 -5.36
N CYS A 122 15.95 16.28 -4.42
CA CYS A 122 16.30 14.86 -4.45
C CYS A 122 15.72 14.13 -3.25
N PHE A 123 15.53 12.83 -3.40
CA PHE A 123 15.28 11.86 -2.34
C PHE A 123 15.91 10.52 -2.71
N LEU A 124 16.15 9.67 -1.72
CA LEU A 124 16.62 8.31 -1.95
C LEU A 124 15.42 7.35 -2.00
N PHE A 125 15.55 6.30 -2.82
CA PHE A 125 14.56 5.20 -2.83
C PHE A 125 15.23 3.93 -2.29
N VAL A 126 14.71 3.39 -1.20
CA VAL A 126 15.24 2.20 -0.54
C VAL A 126 14.47 0.97 -1.04
N SER A 127 15.06 0.22 -1.98
CA SER A 127 14.44 -0.98 -2.55
C SER A 127 14.68 -2.24 -1.71
N ASN A 128 15.85 -2.36 -1.07
CA ASN A 128 16.17 -3.49 -0.18
C ASN A 128 15.82 -3.15 1.27
N TRP A 129 14.59 -2.70 1.47
CA TRP A 129 14.08 -2.15 2.73
C TRP A 129 14.17 -3.12 3.91
N GLU A 130 14.13 -4.44 3.68
CA GLU A 130 14.25 -5.46 4.73
C GLU A 130 15.60 -5.41 5.46
N LYS A 131 16.59 -4.80 4.83
CA LYS A 131 17.96 -4.66 5.35
C LYS A 131 18.32 -3.21 5.68
N PHE A 132 17.35 -2.32 5.69
CA PHE A 132 17.55 -0.90 6.00
C PHE A 132 17.39 -0.67 7.50
N ILE A 133 18.45 -0.19 8.15
CA ILE A 133 18.54 0.05 9.59
C ILE A 133 18.87 1.52 9.82
N ILE A 134 18.15 2.16 10.71
CA ILE A 134 18.33 3.56 11.13
C ILE A 134 18.66 3.66 12.62
N PRO A 135 19.28 4.76 13.09
CA PRO A 135 19.53 4.98 14.52
C PRO A 135 18.21 5.05 15.32
N GLU A 136 18.24 4.59 16.57
CA GLU A 136 17.05 4.51 17.44
C GLU A 136 16.50 5.90 17.84
N ASP A 137 17.36 6.94 17.86
CA ASP A 137 16.98 8.32 18.20
C ASP A 137 16.30 9.10 17.07
N VAL A 138 16.12 8.46 15.91
CA VAL A 138 15.46 9.07 14.75
C VAL A 138 13.94 8.91 14.84
N VAL A 139 13.20 10.01 14.69
CA VAL A 139 11.74 9.99 14.49
C VAL A 139 11.45 9.75 13.02
N VAL A 140 10.57 8.80 12.72
CA VAL A 140 10.14 8.52 11.34
C VAL A 140 8.84 9.27 11.06
N ILE A 141 8.87 10.23 10.14
CA ILE A 141 7.65 10.95 9.71
C ILE A 141 7.16 10.35 8.39
N GLY A 142 5.99 9.72 8.44
CA GLY A 142 5.31 9.19 7.25
C GLY A 142 4.46 10.27 6.59
N ILE A 143 4.80 10.63 5.36
CA ILE A 143 4.06 11.62 4.56
C ILE A 143 3.22 10.89 3.53
N GLU A 144 1.92 11.17 3.53
CA GLU A 144 0.98 10.50 2.63
C GLU A 144 1.10 11.04 1.19
N ASN A 145 1.17 12.35 1.03
CA ASN A 145 1.21 13.00 -0.27
C ASN A 145 2.65 13.21 -0.78
N MET A 146 2.89 12.84 -2.05
CA MET A 146 4.23 12.97 -2.65
C MET A 146 4.66 14.41 -2.90
N GLU A 147 3.74 15.36 -3.04
CA GLU A 147 4.10 16.77 -3.16
C GLU A 147 4.64 17.32 -1.86
N ASN A 148 3.97 17.02 -0.73
CA ASN A 148 4.50 17.33 0.61
C ASN A 148 5.84 16.67 0.85
N PHE A 149 6.00 15.40 0.50
CA PHE A 149 7.25 14.67 0.65
C PHE A 149 8.40 15.30 -0.17
N ARG A 150 8.13 15.67 -1.41
CA ARG A 150 9.11 16.34 -2.27
C ARG A 150 9.49 17.73 -1.76
N MET A 151 8.54 18.43 -1.13
CA MET A 151 8.70 19.82 -0.65
C MET A 151 8.90 19.92 0.87
N ILE A 152 9.44 18.89 1.53
CA ILE A 152 9.64 18.87 2.99
C ILE A 152 10.44 20.07 3.50
N ARG A 153 11.43 20.57 2.73
CA ARG A 153 12.25 21.72 3.14
C ARG A 153 11.44 23.00 3.29
N ARG A 154 10.37 23.18 2.51
CA ARG A 154 9.45 24.30 2.67
C ARG A 154 8.54 24.18 3.89
N GLN A 155 8.46 23.00 4.47
CA GLN A 155 7.67 22.69 5.67
C GLN A 155 8.55 22.52 6.92
N ARG A 156 9.86 22.81 6.81
CA ARG A 156 10.83 22.56 7.89
C ARG A 156 10.38 23.17 9.22
N ARG A 157 10.05 24.45 9.23
CA ARG A 157 9.61 25.16 10.44
C ARG A 157 8.37 24.51 11.06
N PHE A 158 7.41 24.12 10.24
CA PHE A 158 6.19 23.44 10.68
C PHE A 158 6.49 22.14 11.43
N PHE A 159 7.34 21.26 10.87
CA PHE A 159 7.71 20.02 11.52
C PHE A 159 8.57 20.25 12.76
N GLU A 160 9.55 21.15 12.72
CA GLU A 160 10.41 21.47 13.88
C GLU A 160 9.61 22.04 15.06
N GLU A 161 8.66 22.93 14.81
CA GLU A 161 7.77 23.47 15.84
C GLU A 161 6.90 22.37 16.47
N TYR A 162 6.38 21.46 15.63
CA TYR A 162 5.58 20.33 16.12
C TYR A 162 6.41 19.37 16.98
N LEU A 163 7.58 18.95 16.51
CA LEU A 163 8.48 18.05 17.22
C LEU A 163 8.90 18.62 18.57
N HIS A 164 9.32 19.88 18.59
CA HIS A 164 9.71 20.59 19.81
C HIS A 164 8.56 20.66 20.83
N THR A 165 7.35 21.01 20.38
CA THR A 165 6.16 21.12 21.24
C THR A 165 5.79 19.78 21.88
N HIS A 166 6.03 18.66 21.19
CA HIS A 166 5.71 17.32 21.66
C HIS A 166 6.90 16.58 22.29
N GLY A 167 8.04 17.24 22.47
CA GLY A 167 9.23 16.63 23.07
C GLY A 167 9.84 15.48 22.26
N LEU A 168 9.64 15.48 20.94
CA LEU A 168 10.19 14.48 20.03
C LEU A 168 11.58 14.90 19.54
N SER A 169 12.39 13.94 19.11
CA SER A 169 13.72 14.19 18.53
C SER A 169 13.63 15.04 17.27
N ASP A 170 14.58 15.94 17.09
CA ASP A 170 14.78 16.74 15.88
C ASP A 170 15.46 15.98 14.73
N LYS A 171 16.00 14.79 15.03
CA LYS A 171 16.52 13.88 14.00
C LYS A 171 15.35 13.18 13.32
N VAL A 172 15.09 13.54 12.09
CA VAL A 172 13.90 13.10 11.36
C VAL A 172 14.25 12.42 10.07
N LEU A 173 13.71 11.21 9.88
CA LEU A 173 13.65 10.53 8.59
C LEU A 173 12.23 10.64 8.04
N PHE A 174 12.07 11.35 6.94
CA PHE A 174 10.83 11.39 6.19
C PHE A 174 10.72 10.16 5.29
N VAL A 175 9.57 9.53 5.30
CA VAL A 175 9.24 8.40 4.44
C VAL A 175 7.90 8.65 3.74
N SER A 176 7.71 8.09 2.54
CA SER A 176 6.41 8.15 1.89
C SER A 176 5.88 6.76 1.61
N ARG A 177 4.56 6.62 1.70
CA ARG A 177 3.86 5.37 1.36
C ARG A 177 3.81 5.06 -0.15
N TYR A 178 4.29 5.97 -0.99
CA TYR A 178 4.35 5.74 -2.44
C TYR A 178 5.44 4.70 -2.82
N PRO A 179 5.20 3.82 -3.78
CA PRO A 179 3.96 3.63 -4.57
C PRO A 179 2.86 2.87 -3.82
N GLN A 180 3.13 2.37 -2.62
CA GLN A 180 2.17 1.73 -1.73
C GLN A 180 2.73 1.54 -0.30
N SER A 181 1.82 1.42 0.66
CA SER A 181 2.15 1.39 2.09
C SER A 181 2.72 0.06 2.61
N THR A 182 2.56 -1.06 1.88
CA THR A 182 2.87 -2.39 2.43
C THR A 182 4.33 -2.58 2.82
N ASP A 183 5.30 -2.13 1.99
CA ASP A 183 6.72 -2.29 2.29
C ASP A 183 7.14 -1.38 3.42
N LEU A 184 6.71 -0.11 3.38
CA LEU A 184 6.94 0.85 4.46
C LEU A 184 6.41 0.32 5.79
N ARG A 185 5.16 -0.17 5.83
CA ARG A 185 4.56 -0.74 7.04
C ARG A 185 5.35 -1.93 7.57
N ARG A 186 5.76 -2.86 6.68
CA ARG A 186 6.56 -4.03 7.08
C ARG A 186 7.90 -3.60 7.67
N TRP A 187 8.58 -2.65 7.03
CA TRP A 187 9.82 -2.09 7.55
C TRP A 187 9.63 -1.42 8.91
N LEU A 188 8.60 -0.59 9.08
CA LEU A 188 8.28 0.04 10.37
C LEU A 188 8.06 -0.98 11.49
N CYS A 189 7.59 -2.18 11.18
CA CYS A 189 7.48 -3.27 12.16
C CYS A 189 8.83 -3.87 12.57
N THR A 190 9.92 -3.64 11.81
CA THR A 190 11.27 -4.17 12.12
C THR A 190 12.14 -3.20 12.89
N VAL A 191 11.78 -1.91 12.95
CA VAL A 191 12.49 -0.87 13.68
C VAL A 191 11.73 -0.46 14.94
N SER A 192 12.41 0.06 15.96
CA SER A 192 11.80 0.48 17.25
C SER A 192 11.38 1.97 17.25
N ASN A 193 11.75 2.71 16.24
CA ASN A 193 11.59 4.15 16.14
C ASN A 193 10.14 4.61 16.26
N HIS A 194 9.92 5.81 16.82
CA HIS A 194 8.60 6.43 16.83
C HIS A 194 8.17 6.81 15.41
N TYR A 195 6.95 6.47 15.05
CA TYR A 195 6.31 6.79 13.78
C TYR A 195 5.27 7.90 13.95
N LEU A 196 5.50 9.04 13.32
CA LEU A 196 4.58 10.16 13.26
C LEU A 196 3.94 10.20 11.88
N HIS A 197 2.63 10.03 11.80
CA HIS A 197 1.89 10.03 10.54
C HIS A 197 1.41 11.44 10.19
N PHE A 198 1.81 11.94 9.05
CA PHE A 198 1.29 13.18 8.46
C PHE A 198 0.48 12.85 7.22
N GLY A 199 -0.83 12.88 7.36
CA GLY A 199 -1.81 12.58 6.33
C GLY A 199 -2.81 13.72 6.13
N ASP A 200 -3.77 13.50 5.24
CA ASP A 200 -4.87 14.44 5.04
C ASP A 200 -5.78 14.50 6.27
N PHE A 201 -6.24 15.68 6.61
CA PHE A 201 -7.17 15.91 7.73
C PHE A 201 -8.60 15.65 7.26
N ASP A 202 -8.85 14.37 6.92
CA ASP A 202 -10.13 13.83 6.52
C ASP A 202 -10.32 12.41 7.07
N LEU A 203 -11.51 11.84 6.92
CA LEU A 203 -11.83 10.53 7.48
C LEU A 203 -11.03 9.40 6.80
N ALA A 204 -10.67 9.55 5.52
CA ALA A 204 -9.88 8.57 4.78
C ALA A 204 -8.42 8.56 5.24
N GLY A 205 -7.77 9.72 5.39
CA GLY A 205 -6.40 9.84 5.92
C GLY A 205 -6.28 9.30 7.34
N ILE A 206 -7.26 9.60 8.22
CA ILE A 206 -7.31 9.02 9.56
C ILE A 206 -7.47 7.50 9.50
N SER A 207 -8.32 6.99 8.60
CA SER A 207 -8.51 5.54 8.38
C SER A 207 -7.21 4.87 7.94
N ILE A 208 -6.45 5.49 7.06
CA ILE A 208 -5.13 4.99 6.63
C ILE A 208 -4.19 4.85 7.83
N PHE A 209 -4.07 5.89 8.67
CA PHE A 209 -3.25 5.81 9.88
C PHE A 209 -3.70 4.68 10.80
N LEU A 210 -4.98 4.60 11.14
CA LEU A 210 -5.51 3.65 12.10
C LEU A 210 -5.35 2.20 11.62
N PHE A 211 -5.68 1.91 10.37
CA PHE A 211 -5.78 0.54 9.85
C PHE A 211 -4.58 0.08 9.02
N GLU A 212 -3.78 1.00 8.47
CA GLU A 212 -2.59 0.59 7.73
C GLU A 212 -1.30 0.67 8.55
N PHE A 213 -1.26 1.50 9.61
CA PHE A 213 -0.05 1.70 10.42
C PHE A 213 -0.26 1.37 11.89
N ARG A 214 -1.12 2.11 12.59
CA ARG A 214 -1.27 2.03 14.05
C ARG A 214 -1.60 0.62 14.55
N GLN A 215 -2.52 -0.09 13.89
CA GLN A 215 -2.88 -1.46 14.29
C GLN A 215 -1.68 -2.44 14.30
N TYR A 216 -0.62 -2.14 13.55
CA TYR A 216 0.60 -2.96 13.47
C TYR A 216 1.72 -2.44 14.36
N LEU A 217 1.81 -1.12 14.57
CA LEU A 217 2.88 -0.48 15.34
C LEU A 217 2.54 -0.32 16.82
N GLY A 218 1.25 -0.28 17.12
CA GLY A 218 0.76 -0.02 18.48
C GLY A 218 0.73 1.47 18.84
N LYS A 219 0.01 1.77 19.93
CA LYS A 219 -0.25 3.14 20.36
C LYS A 219 0.96 3.88 20.92
N GLU A 220 1.91 3.15 21.52
CA GLU A 220 3.10 3.75 22.15
C GLU A 220 4.13 4.20 21.12
N ARG A 221 4.10 3.62 19.93
CA ARG A 221 5.08 3.87 18.87
C ARG A 221 4.56 4.67 17.70
N SER A 222 3.27 4.99 17.67
CA SER A 222 2.69 5.69 16.53
C SER A 222 1.71 6.77 16.96
N SER A 223 1.85 7.95 16.37
CA SER A 223 0.95 9.08 16.56
C SER A 223 0.59 9.71 15.22
N TYR A 224 -0.55 10.41 15.21
CA TYR A 224 -1.01 11.22 14.08
C TYR A 224 -0.60 12.68 14.33
N LEU A 225 0.01 13.34 13.35
CA LEU A 225 0.39 14.72 13.45
C LEU A 225 -0.86 15.61 13.34
N ILE A 226 -1.21 16.30 14.43
CA ILE A 226 -2.35 17.20 14.47
C ILE A 226 -1.83 18.63 14.72
N PRO A 227 -1.85 19.51 13.70
CA PRO A 227 -1.40 20.89 13.85
C PRO A 227 -2.28 21.70 14.79
N ALA A 228 -1.71 22.65 15.52
CA ALA A 228 -2.46 23.49 16.45
C ALA A 228 -3.53 24.37 15.77
N ASP A 229 -3.33 24.70 14.50
CA ASP A 229 -4.24 25.53 13.71
C ASP A 229 -5.29 24.75 12.90
N ILE A 230 -5.38 23.41 13.09
CA ILE A 230 -6.23 22.54 12.27
C ILE A 230 -7.71 22.92 12.31
N GLU A 231 -8.22 23.39 13.44
CA GLU A 231 -9.60 23.84 13.57
C GLU A 231 -9.91 24.99 12.60
N SER A 232 -9.05 26.00 12.57
CA SER A 232 -9.22 27.15 11.67
C SER A 232 -9.12 26.75 10.20
N ARG A 233 -8.27 25.77 9.88
CA ARG A 233 -8.11 25.26 8.51
C ARG A 233 -9.30 24.42 8.07
N LEU A 234 -9.81 23.56 8.93
CA LEU A 234 -11.03 22.79 8.63
C LEU A 234 -12.23 23.70 8.32
N ARG A 235 -12.37 24.84 9.03
CA ARG A 235 -13.43 25.84 8.74
C ARG A 235 -13.35 26.38 7.31
N SER A 236 -12.16 26.46 6.74
CA SER A 236 -11.94 26.86 5.33
C SER A 236 -11.86 25.68 4.35
N GLY A 237 -11.96 24.45 4.85
CA GLY A 237 -11.76 23.23 4.08
C GLY A 237 -12.90 22.85 3.15
N SER A 238 -12.76 21.69 2.52
CA SER A 238 -13.67 21.18 1.48
C SER A 238 -14.86 20.41 2.08
N ARG A 239 -16.07 20.93 1.86
CA ARG A 239 -17.33 20.27 2.18
C ARG A 239 -17.57 19.04 1.27
N GLN A 240 -17.31 19.19 -0.01
CA GLN A 240 -17.51 18.13 -0.98
C GLN A 240 -16.73 16.86 -0.59
N ARG A 241 -15.47 17.00 -0.20
CA ARG A 241 -14.60 15.89 0.20
C ARG A 241 -15.14 15.16 1.43
N TYR A 242 -15.69 15.88 2.39
CA TYR A 242 -16.37 15.26 3.54
C TYR A 242 -17.61 14.47 3.11
N ASP A 243 -18.48 15.06 2.28
CA ASP A 243 -19.73 14.44 1.84
C ASP A 243 -19.49 13.14 1.03
N GLU A 244 -18.36 13.06 0.28
CA GLU A 244 -17.92 11.86 -0.45
C GLU A 244 -17.47 10.72 0.49
N GLN A 245 -17.00 11.03 1.70
CA GLN A 245 -16.38 10.09 2.63
C GLN A 245 -17.29 9.73 3.81
N CYS A 246 -18.16 10.62 4.25
CA CYS A 246 -18.87 10.52 5.53
C CYS A 246 -19.69 9.22 5.67
N ASN A 247 -20.30 8.71 4.61
CA ASN A 247 -21.07 7.47 4.64
C ASN A 247 -20.17 6.22 4.78
N ARG A 248 -19.00 6.24 4.12
CA ARG A 248 -18.05 5.12 4.14
C ARG A 248 -17.36 4.99 5.50
N PHE A 249 -17.07 6.10 6.14
CA PHE A 249 -16.28 6.17 7.38
C PHE A 249 -17.11 6.63 8.60
N LYS A 250 -18.46 6.54 8.52
CA LYS A 250 -19.39 7.02 9.58
C LYS A 250 -19.09 6.45 10.98
N ASP A 251 -18.56 5.24 11.05
CA ASP A 251 -18.30 4.53 12.30
C ASP A 251 -16.81 4.59 12.73
N ILE A 252 -16.00 5.43 12.07
CA ILE A 252 -14.58 5.57 12.42
C ILE A 252 -14.44 6.15 13.82
N LYS A 253 -13.62 5.53 14.65
CA LYS A 253 -13.34 5.94 16.03
C LYS A 253 -11.87 5.71 16.37
N SER A 254 -11.38 6.46 17.34
CA SER A 254 -10.03 6.31 17.88
C SER A 254 -10.06 6.22 19.40
N ASP A 255 -9.15 5.43 19.98
CA ASP A 255 -8.86 5.39 21.42
C ASP A 255 -7.79 6.44 21.83
N ILE A 256 -7.23 7.20 20.87
CA ILE A 256 -6.38 8.36 21.11
C ILE A 256 -7.29 9.57 21.22
N LEU A 257 -7.24 10.24 22.38
CA LEU A 257 -8.14 11.36 22.69
C LEU A 257 -8.06 12.48 21.64
N GLU A 258 -6.85 12.91 21.30
CA GLU A 258 -6.64 14.01 20.35
C GLU A 258 -7.11 13.65 18.94
N LEU A 259 -6.90 12.38 18.53
CA LEU A 259 -7.37 11.92 17.23
C LEU A 259 -8.88 11.76 17.19
N GLN A 260 -9.51 11.34 18.30
CA GLN A 260 -10.97 11.30 18.39
C GLN A 260 -11.55 12.72 18.34
N GLN A 261 -10.93 13.69 19.02
CA GLN A 261 -11.33 15.09 18.93
C GLN A 261 -11.24 15.63 17.49
N LEU A 262 -10.19 15.24 16.75
CA LEU A 262 -10.09 15.60 15.33
C LEU A 262 -11.21 14.97 14.49
N ILE A 263 -11.55 13.69 14.72
CA ILE A 263 -12.66 13.02 14.06
C ILE A 263 -13.97 13.75 14.34
N ASP A 264 -14.23 14.09 15.61
CA ASP A 264 -15.45 14.79 16.04
C ASP A 264 -15.51 16.18 15.41
N LEU A 265 -14.39 16.90 15.34
CA LEU A 265 -14.28 18.19 14.68
C LEU A 265 -14.56 18.12 13.17
N ILE A 266 -14.03 17.10 12.46
CA ILE A 266 -14.31 16.87 11.05
C ILE A 266 -15.81 16.62 10.84
N HIS A 267 -16.45 15.85 11.71
CA HIS A 267 -17.90 15.61 11.64
C HIS A 267 -18.72 16.86 11.98
N TYR A 268 -18.27 17.66 12.95
CA TYR A 268 -18.93 18.90 13.34
C TYR A 268 -18.88 19.96 12.24
N GLU A 269 -17.68 20.25 11.72
CA GLU A 269 -17.46 21.23 10.63
C GLU A 269 -18.00 20.70 9.29
N ARG A 270 -18.12 19.38 9.13
CA ARG A 270 -18.48 18.68 7.90
C ARG A 270 -17.57 19.09 6.74
N LYS A 271 -16.29 19.13 6.98
CA LYS A 271 -15.27 19.56 6.05
C LYS A 271 -14.00 18.72 6.22
N ALA A 272 -13.17 18.72 5.20
CA ALA A 272 -11.86 18.11 5.15
C ALA A 272 -10.80 19.12 4.75
N TYR A 273 -9.55 18.90 5.12
CA TYR A 273 -8.43 19.77 4.76
C TYR A 273 -7.24 18.95 4.31
N ASP A 274 -6.65 19.33 3.17
CA ASP A 274 -5.56 18.60 2.55
C ASP A 274 -4.21 18.99 3.15
N GLN A 275 -3.31 18.04 3.34
CA GLN A 275 -1.98 18.29 3.91
C GLN A 275 -1.12 19.25 3.07
N GLU A 276 -1.39 19.38 1.77
CA GLU A 276 -0.70 20.31 0.87
C GLU A 276 -0.84 21.76 1.31
N GLY A 277 -1.90 22.10 2.02
CA GLY A 277 -2.07 23.43 2.59
C GLY A 277 -0.98 23.86 3.58
N TYR A 278 -0.15 22.91 4.04
CA TYR A 278 1.00 23.19 4.90
C TYR A 278 2.32 23.43 4.13
N ILE A 279 2.36 23.18 2.82
CA ILE A 279 3.54 23.50 1.97
C ILE A 279 3.76 25.02 1.87
N CYS A 280 2.67 25.78 1.81
CA CYS A 280 2.71 27.23 1.55
C CYS A 280 2.80 28.08 2.83
N CYS A 281 3.00 27.48 4.00
CA CYS A 281 2.99 28.20 5.28
C CYS A 281 4.34 28.86 5.65
N ASN A 282 5.28 29.02 4.70
CA ASN A 282 6.44 29.87 4.91
C ASN A 282 6.33 31.14 4.07
N PRO A 283 6.29 32.33 4.70
CA PRO A 283 6.55 33.58 4.01
C PRO A 283 8.00 33.64 3.53
#